data_c3120a8773f3ab4e3db07290409d3ba2
#
_entry.id   c3120a8773f3ab4e3db07290409d3ba2
#
_cell.length_a   1.000
_cell.length_b   1.000
_cell.length_c   1.000
_cell.angle_alpha   90.00
_cell.angle_beta   90.00
_cell.angle_gamma   90.00
#
_symmetry.space_group_name_H-M   'P 1'
#
loop_
_entity.id
_entity.type
_entity.pdbx_description
1 polymer ?
#
loop_
_entity_poly.entity_id
_entity_poly.type
_entity_poly.pdbx_seq_one_letter_code
_entity_poly.pdbx_strand_id
1 'polypeptide(L)'
;SALAVYRRGNGRCGEESVFTVNALRSVGVPARQVYAPKWSHCDDNHAWVEIWCDGSWYFLGACEPEEILNKGWFTNASSRAMMVHSRVFDTMIPEGEVIGKDGMVTMLNELKRYALTKEITVSVKDSHGKPAEGAEVSFEVLNYSEYAPIAELKTDSLGKVSLTTGLGSIHISARMYADGEWLHAENSMDTKTEDCCEICLMPVGKEKGIFYEEWTEIDMIAPHDAPVNKDMPTPEQKERGSRRLAEANAYREQKVRNLSNPECRKFLEKETGDSSMRKKLLEVLTEKDRTDCISQVLEEHLKFALPYEKNMDADIFVPYVLNPRVDDEVLQKYRKAILEQLSEEEKNMLQKDPAKIWKWIEDKIISSPEKERSSVITTPSGCLKTGTGSLLSKKILFVAMARTLGIPARLNPHDRSMEYMKNGKFIPVSAETEKNASILLKASEDTQWKYFQNWSIAKLEAGKYSTLKLEAENFRDQMMKLPLEAGNYRILTS
;
A
#
# COMPACT_ATOMS: atom_id res chain seq x y z
N SER A 1 -6.26 -4.48 13.88
CA SER A 1 -5.60 -5.15 15.01
C SER A 1 -6.28 -6.49 15.32
N ALA A 2 -5.59 -7.41 16.00
CA ALA A 2 -6.14 -8.71 16.41
C ALA A 2 -7.48 -8.56 17.17
N LEU A 3 -7.56 -7.59 18.07
CA LEU A 3 -8.77 -7.32 18.84
C LEU A 3 -9.93 -6.81 17.96
N ALA A 4 -9.65 -6.04 16.91
CA ALA A 4 -10.65 -5.59 15.96
C ALA A 4 -11.23 -6.76 15.15
N VAL A 5 -10.37 -7.68 14.67
CA VAL A 5 -10.80 -8.91 13.98
C VAL A 5 -11.69 -9.76 14.88
N TYR A 6 -11.28 -9.96 16.14
CA TYR A 6 -12.08 -10.70 17.12
C TYR A 6 -13.47 -10.08 17.33
N ARG A 7 -13.53 -8.75 17.48
CA ARG A 7 -14.79 -8.04 17.69
C ARG A 7 -15.72 -8.11 16.48
N ARG A 8 -15.15 -7.95 15.28
CA ARG A 8 -15.91 -7.98 14.02
C ARG A 8 -16.28 -9.38 13.56
N GLY A 9 -15.49 -10.40 13.90
CA GLY A 9 -15.65 -11.78 13.42
C GLY A 9 -15.35 -11.97 11.94
N ASN A 10 -14.66 -11.00 11.33
CA ASN A 10 -14.16 -11.08 9.96
C ASN A 10 -12.88 -10.27 9.79
N GLY A 11 -12.15 -10.55 8.73
CA GLY A 11 -10.94 -9.87 8.33
C GLY A 11 -10.47 -10.37 6.98
N ARG A 12 -9.53 -9.67 6.36
CA ARG A 12 -8.76 -10.21 5.24
C ARG A 12 -7.66 -11.13 5.76
N CYS A 13 -7.07 -11.94 4.89
CA CYS A 13 -6.03 -12.91 5.22
C CYS A 13 -4.90 -12.34 6.12
N GLY A 14 -4.44 -11.12 5.86
CA GLY A 14 -3.45 -10.45 6.70
C GLY A 14 -3.95 -10.11 8.10
N GLU A 15 -5.19 -9.69 8.25
CA GLU A 15 -5.81 -9.36 9.54
C GLU A 15 -6.11 -10.64 10.35
N GLU A 16 -6.62 -11.67 9.70
CA GLU A 16 -6.88 -13.00 10.29
C GLU A 16 -5.60 -13.66 10.75
N SER A 17 -4.53 -13.60 9.95
CA SER A 17 -3.21 -14.10 10.33
C SER A 17 -2.65 -13.38 11.54
N VAL A 18 -2.77 -12.05 11.63
CA VAL A 18 -2.37 -11.29 12.84
C VAL A 18 -3.17 -11.74 14.05
N PHE A 19 -4.49 -11.96 13.91
CA PHE A 19 -5.31 -12.48 15.00
C PHE A 19 -4.83 -13.86 15.45
N THR A 20 -4.63 -14.80 14.52
CA THR A 20 -4.21 -16.17 14.80
C THR A 20 -2.83 -16.22 15.44
N VAL A 21 -1.85 -15.45 14.96
CA VAL A 21 -0.53 -15.32 15.58
C VAL A 21 -0.61 -14.83 17.02
N ASN A 22 -1.44 -13.79 17.28
CA ASN A 22 -1.62 -13.29 18.64
C ASN A 22 -2.29 -14.33 19.55
N ALA A 23 -3.30 -15.05 19.06
CA ALA A 23 -3.97 -16.09 19.82
C ALA A 23 -3.00 -17.24 20.17
N LEU A 24 -2.21 -17.72 19.22
CA LEU A 24 -1.20 -18.77 19.43
C LEU A 24 -0.12 -18.34 20.44
N ARG A 25 0.42 -17.12 20.27
CA ARG A 25 1.42 -16.57 21.20
C ARG A 25 0.87 -16.38 22.61
N SER A 26 -0.43 -16.08 22.77
CA SER A 26 -1.05 -15.92 24.08
C SER A 26 -1.13 -17.22 24.89
N VAL A 27 -1.04 -18.36 24.23
CA VAL A 27 -0.99 -19.70 24.86
C VAL A 27 0.42 -20.33 24.78
N GLY A 28 1.44 -19.54 24.47
CA GLY A 28 2.84 -19.98 24.50
C GLY A 28 3.32 -20.71 23.24
N VAL A 29 2.56 -20.72 22.14
CA VAL A 29 2.97 -21.31 20.87
C VAL A 29 3.73 -20.27 20.06
N PRO A 30 5.03 -20.48 19.73
CA PRO A 30 5.76 -19.58 18.84
C PRO A 30 5.11 -19.59 17.45
N ALA A 31 4.72 -18.42 16.99
CA ALA A 31 4.03 -18.27 15.71
C ALA A 31 4.48 -16.99 15.02
N ARG A 32 4.43 -16.98 13.69
CA ARG A 32 4.70 -15.81 12.87
C ARG A 32 3.76 -15.73 11.68
N GLN A 33 3.58 -14.54 11.18
CA GLN A 33 2.86 -14.30 9.94
C GLN A 33 3.84 -14.43 8.77
N VAL A 34 3.40 -15.05 7.69
CA VAL A 34 4.10 -15.11 6.41
C VAL A 34 3.23 -14.58 5.28
N TYR A 35 3.87 -14.10 4.23
CA TYR A 35 3.24 -13.41 3.12
C TYR A 35 3.76 -13.93 1.79
N ALA A 36 2.86 -14.17 0.84
CA ALA A 36 3.15 -14.02 -0.58
C ALA A 36 2.73 -12.59 -0.96
N PRO A 37 3.67 -11.65 -1.14
CA PRO A 37 3.35 -10.23 -1.29
C PRO A 37 2.54 -9.97 -2.54
N LYS A 38 2.80 -10.73 -3.59
CA LYS A 38 2.12 -10.71 -4.88
C LYS A 38 2.21 -12.10 -5.50
N TRP A 39 1.10 -12.58 -6.04
CA TRP A 39 1.11 -13.78 -6.87
C TRP A 39 1.56 -13.43 -8.28
N SER A 40 2.31 -14.32 -8.93
CA SER A 40 2.67 -14.21 -10.35
C SER A 40 1.64 -14.86 -11.28
N HIS A 41 0.68 -15.61 -10.73
CA HIS A 41 -0.30 -16.37 -11.48
C HIS A 41 -1.74 -15.84 -11.37
N CYS A 42 -1.97 -14.83 -10.56
CA CYS A 42 -3.26 -14.13 -10.44
C CYS A 42 -3.09 -12.80 -9.71
N ASP A 43 -4.05 -11.90 -9.92
CA ASP A 43 -4.08 -10.56 -9.36
C ASP A 43 -4.52 -10.58 -7.90
N ASP A 44 -3.62 -11.02 -7.02
CA ASP A 44 -3.88 -11.04 -5.56
C ASP A 44 -2.56 -11.21 -4.79
N ASN A 45 -2.70 -11.31 -3.48
CA ASN A 45 -1.66 -11.67 -2.52
C ASN A 45 -2.26 -12.61 -1.47
N HIS A 46 -1.43 -13.16 -0.58
CA HIS A 46 -1.94 -13.93 0.55
C HIS A 46 -1.05 -13.80 1.78
N ALA A 47 -1.65 -13.97 2.95
CA ALA A 47 -0.96 -14.07 4.22
C ALA A 47 -1.53 -15.21 5.04
N TRP A 48 -0.66 -15.95 5.70
CA TRP A 48 -1.02 -17.06 6.57
C TRP A 48 -0.09 -17.16 7.79
N VAL A 49 -0.09 -18.26 8.48
CA VAL A 49 0.63 -18.42 9.75
C VAL A 49 1.61 -19.57 9.67
N GLU A 50 2.78 -19.39 10.23
CA GLU A 50 3.70 -20.48 10.61
C GLU A 50 3.78 -20.59 12.12
N ILE A 51 3.87 -21.84 12.60
CA ILE A 51 4.10 -22.19 14.00
C ILE A 51 5.40 -22.98 14.13
N TRP A 52 6.11 -22.77 15.24
CA TRP A 52 7.31 -23.54 15.57
C TRP A 52 6.95 -24.68 16.51
N CYS A 53 7.18 -25.91 16.09
CA CYS A 53 7.08 -27.11 16.93
C CYS A 53 8.09 -28.17 16.45
N ASP A 54 8.52 -29.04 17.36
CA ASP A 54 9.44 -30.12 17.08
C ASP A 54 10.70 -29.71 16.29
N GLY A 55 11.22 -28.50 16.55
CA GLY A 55 12.44 -28.00 15.93
C GLY A 55 12.27 -27.48 14.49
N SER A 56 11.04 -27.27 14.03
CA SER A 56 10.76 -26.81 12.65
C SER A 56 9.58 -25.87 12.58
N TRP A 57 9.52 -25.08 11.49
CA TRP A 57 8.37 -24.25 11.12
C TRP A 57 7.39 -25.06 10.28
N TYR A 58 6.10 -24.98 10.64
CA TYR A 58 4.98 -25.58 9.93
C TYR A 58 3.95 -24.51 9.63
N PHE A 59 3.34 -24.56 8.46
CA PHE A 59 2.30 -23.58 8.12
C PHE A 59 0.88 -24.12 8.32
N LEU A 60 -0.05 -23.20 8.49
CA LEU A 60 -1.50 -23.45 8.55
C LEU A 60 -2.26 -22.21 8.04
N GLY A 61 -3.50 -22.44 7.58
CA GLY A 61 -4.43 -21.34 7.29
C GLY A 61 -4.78 -20.58 8.57
N ALA A 62 -5.07 -19.30 8.45
CA ALA A 62 -5.30 -18.42 9.60
C ALA A 62 -6.61 -18.76 10.35
N CYS A 63 -7.76 -18.54 9.72
CA CYS A 63 -9.07 -18.79 10.34
C CYS A 63 -9.74 -20.08 9.83
N GLU A 64 -9.11 -20.78 8.91
CA GLU A 64 -9.59 -22.00 8.25
C GLU A 64 -8.48 -23.07 8.17
N PRO A 65 -7.86 -23.45 9.30
CA PRO A 65 -6.78 -24.43 9.29
C PRO A 65 -7.31 -25.81 8.89
N GLU A 66 -6.49 -26.52 8.10
CA GLU A 66 -6.70 -27.93 7.83
C GLU A 66 -6.43 -28.78 9.08
N GLU A 67 -6.84 -30.05 9.04
CA GLU A 67 -6.61 -30.99 10.15
C GLU A 67 -5.15 -31.47 10.27
N ILE A 68 -4.30 -31.12 9.31
CA ILE A 68 -2.86 -31.39 9.32
C ILE A 68 -2.08 -30.11 9.05
N LEU A 69 -0.89 -30.02 9.61
CA LEU A 69 0.04 -28.92 9.33
C LEU A 69 0.61 -29.04 7.91
N ASN A 70 1.19 -27.95 7.43
CA ASN A 70 1.71 -27.79 6.06
C ASN A 70 0.64 -28.04 4.99
N LYS A 71 -0.62 -27.73 5.30
CA LYS A 71 -1.75 -27.84 4.41
C LYS A 71 -2.68 -26.61 4.53
N GLY A 72 -3.20 -26.18 3.41
CA GLY A 72 -4.19 -25.12 3.28
C GLY A 72 -4.70 -25.10 1.85
N TRP A 73 -5.79 -24.42 1.58
CA TRP A 73 -6.32 -24.21 0.23
C TRP A 73 -5.26 -23.61 -0.69
N PHE A 74 -4.35 -22.80 -0.14
CA PHE A 74 -3.28 -22.11 -0.86
C PHE A 74 -2.01 -22.97 -1.09
N THR A 75 -2.00 -24.25 -0.75
CA THR A 75 -0.81 -25.11 -0.88
C THR A 75 -0.26 -25.14 -2.31
N ASN A 76 -1.14 -25.27 -3.32
CA ASN A 76 -0.72 -25.22 -4.72
C ASN A 76 -0.35 -23.80 -5.13
N ALA A 77 -1.15 -22.80 -4.73
CA ALA A 77 -0.86 -21.40 -5.05
C ALA A 77 0.50 -20.95 -4.49
N SER A 78 0.85 -21.34 -3.25
CA SER A 78 2.15 -21.03 -2.65
C SER A 78 3.32 -21.69 -3.34
N SER A 79 3.12 -22.87 -3.97
CA SER A 79 4.15 -23.52 -4.78
C SER A 79 4.46 -22.80 -6.10
N ARG A 80 3.58 -21.90 -6.51
CA ARG A 80 3.74 -21.03 -7.69
C ARG A 80 4.20 -19.62 -7.34
N ALA A 81 4.52 -19.37 -6.07
CA ALA A 81 4.99 -18.08 -5.63
C ALA A 81 6.42 -17.81 -6.14
N MET A 82 6.67 -16.57 -6.54
CA MET A 82 8.01 -16.05 -6.79
C MET A 82 8.68 -15.58 -5.50
N MET A 83 7.89 -15.27 -4.45
CA MET A 83 8.37 -14.88 -3.13
C MET A 83 7.36 -15.23 -2.04
N VAL A 84 7.88 -15.77 -0.92
CA VAL A 84 7.19 -15.88 0.36
C VAL A 84 8.13 -15.37 1.43
N HIS A 85 7.69 -14.46 2.29
CA HIS A 85 8.54 -13.87 3.32
C HIS A 85 7.87 -13.76 4.68
N SER A 86 8.68 -13.76 5.73
CA SER A 86 8.30 -13.35 7.08
C SER A 86 8.82 -11.94 7.39
N ARG A 87 8.37 -11.36 8.52
CA ARG A 87 8.80 -10.04 9.00
C ARG A 87 9.33 -10.12 10.42
N VAL A 88 10.50 -9.54 10.62
CA VAL A 88 11.15 -9.40 11.93
C VAL A 88 11.10 -7.93 12.34
N PHE A 89 10.58 -7.68 13.55
CA PHE A 89 10.44 -6.35 14.14
C PHE A 89 11.46 -6.17 15.28
N ASP A 90 12.72 -6.47 15.01
CA ASP A 90 13.79 -6.44 16.01
C ASP A 90 15.11 -5.96 15.40
N THR A 91 16.03 -5.60 16.28
CA THR A 91 17.44 -5.36 15.97
C THR A 91 18.23 -6.68 15.83
N MET A 92 17.78 -7.74 16.49
CA MET A 92 18.34 -9.10 16.31
C MET A 92 17.63 -9.77 15.13
N ILE A 93 18.35 -9.90 14.03
CA ILE A 93 17.84 -10.55 12.82
C ILE A 93 18.23 -12.02 12.89
N PRO A 94 17.27 -12.99 12.85
CA PRO A 94 17.57 -14.40 12.74
C PRO A 94 18.38 -14.74 11.49
N GLU A 95 19.05 -15.87 11.47
CA GLU A 95 19.66 -16.39 10.26
C GLU A 95 18.62 -16.54 9.16
N GLY A 96 18.95 -16.12 7.94
CA GLY A 96 18.07 -16.17 6.79
C GLY A 96 18.47 -15.17 5.71
N GLU A 97 17.92 -15.36 4.53
CA GLU A 97 18.13 -14.44 3.40
C GLU A 97 17.26 -13.21 3.59
N VAL A 98 17.89 -12.05 3.74
CA VAL A 98 17.20 -10.75 3.79
C VAL A 98 16.80 -10.32 2.39
N ILE A 99 15.52 -10.06 2.17
CA ILE A 99 14.97 -9.64 0.88
C ILE A 99 14.51 -8.18 0.84
N GLY A 100 14.66 -7.48 1.95
CA GLY A 100 14.35 -6.07 2.07
C GLY A 100 14.31 -5.61 3.51
N LYS A 101 14.41 -4.29 3.67
CA LYS A 101 14.30 -3.61 4.95
C LYS A 101 13.47 -2.35 4.80
N ASP A 102 12.48 -2.18 5.67
CA ASP A 102 11.60 -1.03 5.70
C ASP A 102 11.50 -0.48 7.13
N GLY A 103 12.27 0.55 7.42
CA GLY A 103 12.43 1.08 8.75
C GLY A 103 12.98 0.04 9.72
N MET A 104 12.22 -0.27 10.77
CA MET A 104 12.58 -1.28 11.80
C MET A 104 12.19 -2.71 11.40
N VAL A 105 11.64 -2.90 10.22
CA VAL A 105 11.17 -4.22 9.76
C VAL A 105 12.16 -4.80 8.78
N THR A 106 12.63 -6.00 9.06
CA THR A 106 13.43 -6.82 8.14
C THR A 106 12.57 -7.94 7.57
N MET A 107 12.59 -8.12 6.26
CA MET A 107 11.89 -9.20 5.57
C MET A 107 12.85 -10.35 5.26
N LEU A 108 12.46 -11.56 5.63
CA LEU A 108 13.26 -12.77 5.45
C LEU A 108 12.58 -13.71 4.45
N ASN A 109 13.36 -14.24 3.52
CA ASN A 109 12.89 -15.18 2.51
C ASN A 109 12.55 -16.54 3.13
N GLU A 110 11.32 -16.98 2.91
CA GLU A 110 10.79 -18.25 3.40
C GLU A 110 10.39 -19.19 2.26
N LEU A 111 10.62 -18.81 1.01
CA LEU A 111 10.07 -19.45 -0.18
C LEU A 111 10.45 -20.94 -0.31
N LYS A 112 11.65 -21.32 0.10
CA LYS A 112 12.15 -22.72 0.02
C LYS A 112 11.24 -23.76 0.72
N ARG A 113 10.39 -23.32 1.66
CA ARG A 113 9.42 -24.21 2.32
C ARG A 113 8.17 -24.49 1.50
N TYR A 114 7.93 -23.70 0.45
CA TYR A 114 6.68 -23.70 -0.31
C TYR A 114 6.86 -24.09 -1.78
N ALA A 115 7.93 -23.61 -2.41
CA ALA A 115 8.15 -23.69 -3.85
C ALA A 115 9.55 -24.20 -4.20
N LEU A 116 9.71 -24.67 -5.42
CA LEU A 116 11.03 -24.86 -6.04
C LEU A 116 11.67 -23.52 -6.28
N THR A 117 12.95 -23.39 -5.92
CA THR A 117 13.65 -22.12 -5.94
C THR A 117 14.97 -22.20 -6.69
N LYS A 118 15.43 -21.04 -7.17
CA LYS A 118 16.75 -20.82 -7.74
C LYS A 118 17.31 -19.49 -7.21
N GLU A 119 18.60 -19.45 -6.98
CA GLU A 119 19.32 -18.19 -6.74
C GLU A 119 19.67 -17.57 -8.09
N ILE A 120 19.34 -16.29 -8.22
CA ILE A 120 19.69 -15.46 -9.37
C ILE A 120 20.59 -14.32 -8.95
N THR A 121 21.45 -13.84 -9.84
CA THR A 121 22.35 -12.70 -9.57
C THR A 121 22.14 -11.59 -10.58
N VAL A 122 21.95 -10.37 -10.11
CA VAL A 122 21.86 -9.17 -10.94
C VAL A 122 23.15 -8.38 -10.81
N SER A 123 23.76 -8.02 -11.94
CA SER A 123 24.93 -7.15 -12.02
C SER A 123 24.50 -5.80 -12.57
N VAL A 124 24.68 -4.76 -11.77
CA VAL A 124 24.33 -3.37 -12.14
C VAL A 124 25.59 -2.56 -12.41
N LYS A 125 25.61 -1.89 -13.54
CA LYS A 125 26.68 -0.96 -13.97
C LYS A 125 26.11 0.45 -14.09
N ASP A 126 26.95 1.44 -13.84
CA ASP A 126 26.60 2.85 -14.10
C ASP A 126 26.66 3.15 -15.62
N SER A 127 26.36 4.39 -16.00
CA SER A 127 26.40 4.86 -17.38
C SER A 127 27.80 4.82 -18.03
N HIS A 128 28.84 4.59 -17.25
CA HIS A 128 30.24 4.47 -17.73
C HIS A 128 30.71 3.01 -17.74
N GLY A 129 29.82 2.05 -17.45
CA GLY A 129 30.13 0.62 -17.41
C GLY A 129 30.87 0.16 -16.14
N LYS A 130 30.97 0.98 -15.09
CA LYS A 130 31.55 0.61 -13.80
C LYS A 130 30.52 -0.05 -12.90
N PRO A 131 30.94 -0.94 -11.97
CA PRO A 131 30.03 -1.48 -10.97
C PRO A 131 29.30 -0.37 -10.20
N ALA A 132 27.97 -0.46 -10.12
CA ALA A 132 27.13 0.50 -9.41
C ALA A 132 26.90 0.01 -7.98
N GLU A 133 27.79 0.37 -7.05
CA GLU A 133 27.66 0.06 -5.62
C GLU A 133 26.48 0.83 -5.00
N GLY A 134 25.65 0.14 -4.21
CA GLY A 134 24.51 0.74 -3.50
C GLY A 134 23.31 1.08 -4.38
N ALA A 135 23.31 0.67 -5.66
CA ALA A 135 22.14 0.78 -6.52
C ALA A 135 20.96 0.02 -5.92
N GLU A 136 19.79 0.64 -5.90
CA GLU A 136 18.55 0.00 -5.45
C GLU A 136 18.00 -0.86 -6.57
N VAL A 137 17.82 -2.15 -6.29
CA VAL A 137 17.29 -3.15 -7.23
C VAL A 137 15.96 -3.66 -6.71
N SER A 138 14.92 -3.49 -7.49
CA SER A 138 13.58 -4.01 -7.23
C SER A 138 13.35 -5.25 -8.10
N PHE A 139 12.95 -6.35 -7.48
CA PHE A 139 12.53 -7.58 -8.11
C PHE A 139 11.00 -7.61 -8.13
N GLU A 140 10.40 -7.74 -9.29
CA GLU A 140 8.98 -7.44 -9.50
C GLU A 140 8.28 -8.56 -10.27
N VAL A 141 6.98 -8.72 -10.03
CA VAL A 141 6.09 -9.59 -10.79
C VAL A 141 4.94 -8.78 -11.36
N LEU A 142 4.38 -9.21 -12.48
CA LEU A 142 3.16 -8.59 -13.00
C LEU A 142 1.97 -8.99 -12.13
N ASN A 143 1.28 -7.98 -11.58
CA ASN A 143 0.12 -8.20 -10.71
C ASN A 143 -0.73 -6.92 -10.72
N TYR A 144 -2.03 -7.02 -11.00
CA TYR A 144 -2.93 -5.89 -11.23
C TYR A 144 -2.45 -4.96 -12.35
N SER A 145 -1.95 -5.54 -13.45
CA SER A 145 -1.38 -4.80 -14.59
C SER A 145 -0.29 -3.79 -14.18
N GLU A 146 0.46 -4.09 -13.14
CA GLU A 146 1.64 -3.31 -12.74
C GLU A 146 2.80 -4.22 -12.37
N TYR A 147 4.03 -3.75 -12.55
CA TYR A 147 5.19 -4.42 -11.98
C TYR A 147 5.26 -4.12 -10.49
N ALA A 148 4.92 -5.12 -9.70
CA ALA A 148 4.79 -5.01 -8.26
C ALA A 148 5.98 -5.66 -7.55
N PRO A 149 6.68 -4.94 -6.64
CA PRO A 149 7.87 -5.45 -5.99
C PRO A 149 7.57 -6.61 -5.05
N ILE A 150 8.43 -7.64 -5.13
CA ILE A 150 8.45 -8.81 -4.22
C ILE A 150 9.71 -8.82 -3.35
N ALA A 151 10.78 -8.13 -3.76
CA ALA A 151 11.98 -7.88 -2.98
C ALA A 151 12.64 -6.58 -3.44
N GLU A 152 13.28 -5.85 -2.51
CA GLU A 152 14.03 -4.63 -2.78
C GLU A 152 15.37 -4.70 -2.04
N LEU A 153 16.46 -4.73 -2.79
CA LEU A 153 17.82 -4.94 -2.29
C LEU A 153 18.79 -3.90 -2.85
N LYS A 154 19.98 -3.85 -2.28
CA LYS A 154 21.06 -2.97 -2.78
C LYS A 154 22.23 -3.80 -3.27
N THR A 155 22.90 -3.32 -4.33
CA THR A 155 24.11 -3.91 -4.86
C THR A 155 25.29 -3.74 -3.90
N ASP A 156 26.19 -4.71 -3.90
CA ASP A 156 27.47 -4.68 -3.20
C ASP A 156 28.52 -3.81 -3.93
N SER A 157 29.76 -3.82 -3.42
CA SER A 157 30.90 -3.08 -4.00
C SER A 157 31.31 -3.55 -5.40
N LEU A 158 30.84 -4.72 -5.83
CA LEU A 158 31.03 -5.25 -7.19
C LEU A 158 29.83 -4.94 -8.10
N GLY A 159 28.86 -4.16 -7.62
CA GLY A 159 27.62 -3.87 -8.33
C GLY A 159 26.67 -5.07 -8.43
N LYS A 160 26.79 -6.05 -7.55
CA LYS A 160 26.02 -7.30 -7.60
C LYS A 160 25.04 -7.43 -6.45
N VAL A 161 23.92 -8.09 -6.74
CA VAL A 161 22.93 -8.50 -5.75
C VAL A 161 22.33 -9.85 -6.15
N SER A 162 22.10 -10.74 -5.19
CA SER A 162 21.49 -12.05 -5.42
C SER A 162 20.16 -12.17 -4.68
N LEU A 163 19.25 -12.97 -5.24
CA LEU A 163 17.96 -13.28 -4.68
C LEU A 163 17.60 -14.74 -4.95
N THR A 164 17.16 -15.47 -3.93
CA THR A 164 16.51 -16.78 -4.10
C THR A 164 15.02 -16.55 -4.41
N THR A 165 14.56 -17.00 -5.57
CA THR A 165 13.19 -16.79 -6.05
C THR A 165 12.60 -18.04 -6.70
N GLY A 166 11.32 -18.03 -7.08
CA GLY A 166 10.64 -19.12 -7.78
C GLY A 166 11.11 -19.28 -9.23
N LEU A 167 10.61 -20.33 -9.91
CA LEU A 167 10.98 -20.68 -11.27
C LEU A 167 9.97 -20.12 -12.29
N GLY A 168 10.06 -18.82 -12.58
CA GLY A 168 9.17 -18.10 -13.49
C GLY A 168 9.78 -16.80 -13.98
N SER A 169 8.99 -15.98 -14.66
CA SER A 169 9.43 -14.67 -15.13
C SER A 169 9.48 -13.65 -13.98
N ILE A 170 10.52 -12.84 -13.99
CA ILE A 170 10.72 -11.73 -13.05
C ILE A 170 11.15 -10.49 -13.82
N HIS A 171 10.54 -9.37 -13.48
CA HIS A 171 10.96 -8.05 -13.92
C HIS A 171 11.92 -7.45 -12.89
N ILE A 172 12.96 -6.77 -13.33
CA ILE A 172 13.99 -6.23 -12.47
C ILE A 172 14.19 -4.76 -12.86
N SER A 173 13.94 -3.86 -11.93
CA SER A 173 14.26 -2.44 -12.11
C SER A 173 15.39 -2.02 -11.17
N ALA A 174 16.32 -1.21 -11.66
CA ALA A 174 17.42 -0.70 -10.89
C ALA A 174 17.49 0.81 -11.00
N ARG A 175 17.85 1.47 -9.88
CA ARG A 175 18.03 2.93 -9.84
C ARG A 175 19.17 3.33 -8.93
N MET A 176 19.76 4.49 -9.23
CA MET A 176 20.77 5.12 -8.40
C MET A 176 20.73 6.63 -8.58
N TYR A 177 20.98 7.38 -7.51
CA TYR A 177 21.23 8.82 -7.62
C TYR A 177 22.73 9.06 -7.68
N ALA A 178 23.21 9.59 -8.79
CA ALA A 178 24.62 9.89 -9.01
C ALA A 178 24.78 11.17 -9.84
N ASP A 179 25.83 11.92 -9.58
CA ASP A 179 26.19 13.15 -10.30
C ASP A 179 25.08 14.20 -10.41
N GLY A 180 24.18 14.23 -9.42
CA GLY A 180 23.09 15.20 -9.35
C GLY A 180 21.83 14.80 -10.09
N GLU A 181 21.75 13.57 -10.63
CA GLU A 181 20.59 13.06 -11.35
C GLU A 181 20.25 11.61 -10.99
N TRP A 182 19.02 11.20 -11.27
CA TRP A 182 18.60 9.82 -11.16
C TRP A 182 18.95 9.04 -12.40
N LEU A 183 19.60 7.89 -12.19
CA LEU A 183 19.82 6.86 -13.18
C LEU A 183 18.79 5.75 -12.99
N HIS A 184 18.35 5.15 -14.09
CA HIS A 184 17.38 4.06 -14.09
C HIS A 184 17.63 3.11 -15.26
N ALA A 185 17.36 1.84 -15.07
CA ALA A 185 17.20 0.85 -16.13
C ALA A 185 16.41 -0.33 -15.63
N GLU A 186 15.84 -1.09 -16.54
CA GLU A 186 15.04 -2.28 -16.25
C GLU A 186 15.33 -3.40 -17.26
N ASN A 187 15.08 -4.64 -16.82
CA ASN A 187 15.19 -5.83 -17.63
C ASN A 187 14.23 -6.91 -17.12
N SER A 188 13.95 -7.93 -17.91
CA SER A 188 13.17 -9.08 -17.49
C SER A 188 13.92 -10.35 -17.80
N MET A 189 13.74 -11.40 -16.99
CA MET A 189 14.34 -12.71 -17.20
C MET A 189 13.41 -13.84 -16.80
N ASP A 190 13.62 -15.02 -17.38
CA ASP A 190 12.99 -16.27 -16.92
C ASP A 190 13.96 -17.04 -16.02
N THR A 191 13.71 -17.02 -14.72
CA THR A 191 14.57 -17.70 -13.73
C THR A 191 14.64 -19.22 -13.90
N LYS A 192 13.73 -19.81 -14.67
CA LYS A 192 13.78 -21.24 -14.98
C LYS A 192 14.98 -21.57 -15.87
N THR A 193 15.30 -20.71 -16.82
CA THR A 193 16.37 -20.90 -17.81
C THR A 193 17.60 -20.05 -17.56
N GLU A 194 17.45 -18.91 -16.91
CA GLU A 194 18.50 -17.94 -16.66
C GLU A 194 18.81 -17.84 -15.17
N ASP A 195 20.05 -17.52 -14.82
CA ASP A 195 20.52 -17.37 -13.43
C ASP A 195 21.26 -16.04 -13.19
N CYS A 196 21.49 -15.26 -14.24
CA CYS A 196 22.10 -13.93 -14.13
C CYS A 196 21.48 -12.94 -15.12
N CYS A 197 21.46 -11.67 -14.70
CA CYS A 197 21.00 -10.53 -15.48
C CYS A 197 22.00 -9.38 -15.35
N GLU A 198 22.25 -8.64 -16.42
CA GLU A 198 23.04 -7.42 -16.40
C GLU A 198 22.14 -6.22 -16.70
N ILE A 199 22.29 -5.14 -15.91
CA ILE A 199 21.58 -3.89 -16.06
C ILE A 199 22.59 -2.75 -16.12
N CYS A 200 22.49 -1.91 -17.17
CA CYS A 200 23.29 -0.70 -17.32
C CYS A 200 22.41 0.52 -17.08
N LEU A 201 22.67 1.24 -15.98
CA LEU A 201 21.91 2.42 -15.59
C LEU A 201 22.15 3.58 -16.54
N MET A 202 21.08 4.24 -16.96
CA MET A 202 21.11 5.42 -17.80
C MET A 202 20.44 6.61 -17.13
N PRO A 203 20.87 7.85 -17.41
CA PRO A 203 20.15 9.02 -16.92
C PRO A 203 18.68 9.00 -17.32
N VAL A 204 17.81 9.35 -16.38
CA VAL A 204 16.38 9.55 -16.67
C VAL A 204 16.27 10.81 -17.53
N GLY A 205 16.16 10.64 -18.86
CA GLY A 205 16.18 11.71 -19.83
C GLY A 205 15.08 12.74 -19.57
N LYS A 206 15.48 14.02 -19.51
CA LYS A 206 14.59 15.18 -19.51
C LYS A 206 14.59 15.83 -20.89
N GLU A 207 14.31 15.07 -21.93
CA GLU A 207 14.19 15.62 -23.27
C GLU A 207 12.90 16.43 -23.37
N LYS A 208 13.01 17.75 -23.28
CA LYS A 208 11.89 18.65 -23.44
C LYS A 208 11.42 18.69 -24.88
N GLY A 209 10.14 18.41 -25.09
CA GLY A 209 9.46 18.66 -26.35
C GLY A 209 9.56 17.54 -27.39
N ILE A 210 10.10 16.38 -27.06
CA ILE A 210 10.09 15.20 -27.91
C ILE A 210 9.04 14.23 -27.38
N PHE A 211 8.05 13.89 -28.19
CA PHE A 211 7.17 12.75 -27.94
C PHE A 211 7.82 11.52 -28.56
N TYR A 212 7.99 10.49 -27.73
CA TYR A 212 8.61 9.26 -28.10
C TYR A 212 7.80 8.12 -27.51
N GLU A 213 7.47 7.13 -28.31
CA GLU A 213 6.66 5.97 -27.94
C GLU A 213 7.38 4.70 -28.36
N GLU A 214 7.57 3.78 -27.43
CA GLU A 214 8.17 2.48 -27.66
C GLU A 214 7.24 1.39 -27.14
N TRP A 215 7.08 0.33 -27.93
CA TRP A 215 6.25 -0.81 -27.60
C TRP A 215 7.10 -2.06 -27.44
N THR A 216 6.87 -2.80 -26.35
CA THR A 216 7.54 -4.06 -26.06
C THR A 216 6.52 -5.09 -25.62
N GLU A 217 6.55 -6.29 -26.23
CA GLU A 217 5.77 -7.43 -25.78
C GLU A 217 6.63 -8.28 -24.84
N ILE A 218 6.08 -8.68 -23.70
CA ILE A 218 6.76 -9.47 -22.67
C ILE A 218 5.82 -10.56 -22.17
N ASP A 219 6.29 -11.81 -22.21
CA ASP A 219 5.62 -12.93 -21.57
C ASP A 219 6.06 -13.05 -20.10
N MET A 220 5.13 -12.86 -19.16
CA MET A 220 5.36 -13.05 -17.74
C MET A 220 4.80 -14.40 -17.28
N ILE A 221 5.65 -15.43 -17.31
CA ILE A 221 5.27 -16.82 -17.05
C ILE A 221 5.39 -17.13 -15.56
N ALA A 222 4.29 -17.54 -14.92
CA ALA A 222 4.30 -17.98 -13.53
C ALA A 222 4.90 -19.40 -13.38
N PRO A 223 5.47 -19.74 -12.21
CA PRO A 223 5.88 -21.11 -11.93
C PRO A 223 4.74 -22.13 -12.03
N HIS A 224 5.05 -23.37 -12.35
CA HIS A 224 4.08 -24.46 -12.35
C HIS A 224 3.77 -24.96 -10.93
N ASP A 225 2.62 -25.63 -10.75
CA ASP A 225 2.24 -26.30 -9.52
C ASP A 225 3.28 -27.40 -9.16
N ALA A 226 4.03 -27.17 -8.10
CA ALA A 226 5.03 -28.11 -7.59
C ALA A 226 5.17 -27.98 -6.05
N PRO A 227 4.11 -28.32 -5.28
CA PRO A 227 4.14 -28.15 -3.83
C PRO A 227 5.25 -29.01 -3.21
N VAL A 228 6.06 -28.40 -2.34
CA VAL A 228 7.15 -29.05 -1.62
C VAL A 228 6.57 -30.09 -0.65
N ASN A 229 5.50 -29.73 0.05
CA ASN A 229 4.79 -30.67 0.93
C ASN A 229 3.66 -31.35 0.17
N LYS A 230 3.66 -32.69 0.21
CA LYS A 230 2.68 -33.53 -0.48
C LYS A 230 1.76 -34.30 0.49
N ASP A 231 1.83 -34.03 1.78
CA ASP A 231 0.98 -34.67 2.78
C ASP A 231 -0.49 -34.37 2.51
N MET A 232 -1.31 -35.39 2.72
CA MET A 232 -2.76 -35.31 2.49
C MET A 232 -3.50 -35.76 3.75
N PRO A 233 -4.53 -35.04 4.17
CA PRO A 233 -5.38 -35.47 5.28
C PRO A 233 -6.15 -36.75 4.92
N THR A 234 -6.35 -37.64 5.92
CA THR A 234 -7.19 -38.81 5.74
C THR A 234 -8.67 -38.40 5.48
N PRO A 235 -9.50 -39.31 4.93
CA PRO A 235 -10.94 -39.02 4.77
C PRO A 235 -11.61 -38.55 6.07
N GLU A 236 -11.30 -39.19 7.19
CA GLU A 236 -11.84 -38.86 8.52
C GLU A 236 -11.37 -37.47 9.00
N GLN A 237 -10.10 -37.11 8.72
CA GLN A 237 -9.59 -35.78 9.00
C GLN A 237 -10.30 -34.71 8.16
N LYS A 238 -10.52 -34.98 6.86
CA LYS A 238 -11.26 -34.06 5.98
C LYS A 238 -12.71 -33.83 6.46
N GLU A 239 -13.40 -34.90 6.81
CA GLU A 239 -14.77 -34.81 7.33
C GLU A 239 -14.82 -33.99 8.63
N ARG A 240 -13.91 -34.25 9.56
CA ARG A 240 -13.79 -33.53 10.82
C ARG A 240 -13.49 -32.03 10.60
N GLY A 241 -12.56 -31.71 9.70
CA GLY A 241 -12.24 -30.34 9.31
C GLY A 241 -13.43 -29.61 8.68
N SER A 242 -14.14 -30.26 7.75
CA SER A 242 -15.33 -29.71 7.11
C SER A 242 -16.45 -29.38 8.11
N ARG A 243 -16.70 -30.29 9.06
CA ARG A 243 -17.70 -30.07 10.12
C ARG A 243 -17.30 -28.89 11.00
N ARG A 244 -16.06 -28.84 11.47
CA ARG A 244 -15.55 -27.72 12.29
C ARG A 244 -15.66 -26.38 11.56
N LEU A 245 -15.31 -26.35 10.27
CA LEU A 245 -15.42 -25.14 9.45
C LEU A 245 -16.88 -24.68 9.29
N ALA A 246 -17.80 -25.62 9.07
CA ALA A 246 -19.23 -25.32 9.00
C ALA A 246 -19.77 -24.72 10.31
N GLU A 247 -19.39 -25.28 11.45
CA GLU A 247 -19.74 -24.77 12.78
C GLU A 247 -19.16 -23.38 13.02
N ALA A 248 -17.91 -23.14 12.68
CA ALA A 248 -17.25 -21.84 12.79
C ALA A 248 -17.91 -20.79 11.89
N ASN A 249 -18.28 -21.15 10.67
CA ASN A 249 -18.98 -20.26 9.74
C ASN A 249 -20.37 -19.89 10.25
N ALA A 250 -21.14 -20.84 10.79
CA ALA A 250 -22.44 -20.56 11.38
C ALA A 250 -22.34 -19.58 12.58
N TYR A 251 -21.33 -19.79 13.44
CA TYR A 251 -21.06 -18.87 14.56
C TYR A 251 -20.65 -17.48 14.06
N ARG A 252 -19.78 -17.40 13.03
CA ARG A 252 -19.38 -16.13 12.42
C ARG A 252 -20.56 -15.38 11.83
N GLU A 253 -21.43 -16.06 11.07
CA GLU A 253 -22.62 -15.44 10.50
C GLU A 253 -23.56 -14.86 11.57
N GLN A 254 -23.77 -15.58 12.65
CA GLN A 254 -24.58 -15.10 13.78
C GLN A 254 -23.93 -13.85 14.41
N LYS A 255 -22.61 -13.86 14.59
CA LYS A 255 -21.85 -12.74 15.13
C LYS A 255 -21.92 -11.52 14.21
N VAL A 256 -21.74 -11.71 12.90
CA VAL A 256 -21.76 -10.64 11.89
C VAL A 256 -23.16 -10.02 11.76
N ARG A 257 -24.24 -10.81 11.81
CA ARG A 257 -25.63 -10.29 11.78
C ARG A 257 -25.92 -9.33 12.96
N ASN A 258 -25.26 -9.51 14.08
CA ASN A 258 -25.42 -8.69 15.28
C ASN A 258 -24.40 -7.52 15.35
N LEU A 259 -23.58 -7.37 14.33
CA LEU A 259 -22.55 -6.33 14.25
C LEU A 259 -23.16 -4.99 13.83
N SER A 260 -23.82 -4.31 14.77
CA SER A 260 -23.96 -2.86 14.69
C SER A 260 -22.86 -2.24 15.55
N ASN A 261 -22.07 -1.32 14.97
CA ASN A 261 -21.12 -0.58 15.78
C ASN A 261 -21.90 0.31 16.77
N PRO A 262 -21.91 -0.01 18.07
CA PRO A 262 -22.67 0.75 19.07
C PRO A 262 -22.17 2.21 19.16
N GLU A 263 -20.93 2.48 18.77
CA GLU A 263 -20.35 3.82 18.78
C GLU A 263 -20.95 4.74 17.71
N CYS A 264 -21.33 4.20 16.54
CA CYS A 264 -22.06 4.98 15.54
C CYS A 264 -23.44 5.37 16.05
N ARG A 265 -24.16 4.44 16.69
CA ARG A 265 -25.47 4.72 17.32
C ARG A 265 -25.33 5.75 18.43
N LYS A 266 -24.37 5.56 19.34
CA LYS A 266 -24.06 6.50 20.43
C LYS A 266 -23.74 7.90 19.89
N PHE A 267 -23.03 7.99 18.75
CA PHE A 267 -22.76 9.27 18.10
C PHE A 267 -24.02 9.92 17.53
N LEU A 268 -24.96 9.14 16.94
CA LEU A 268 -26.20 9.66 16.38
C LEU A 268 -27.22 10.09 17.45
N GLU A 269 -27.31 9.35 18.55
CA GLU A 269 -28.30 9.55 19.62
C GLU A 269 -27.94 10.69 20.59
N LYS A 270 -26.76 11.30 20.44
CA LYS A 270 -26.37 12.38 21.32
C LYS A 270 -27.21 13.63 21.08
N GLU A 271 -27.86 14.10 22.13
CA GLU A 271 -28.82 15.23 22.08
C GLU A 271 -28.20 16.59 21.77
N THR A 272 -26.88 16.72 21.87
CA THR A 272 -26.16 17.97 21.64
C THR A 272 -25.59 18.04 20.22
N GLY A 273 -25.97 19.05 19.46
CA GLY A 273 -25.44 19.33 18.11
C GLY A 273 -26.42 19.02 16.98
N ASP A 274 -26.02 19.33 15.75
CA ASP A 274 -26.82 19.16 14.58
C ASP A 274 -26.94 17.68 14.18
N SER A 275 -28.14 17.08 14.36
CA SER A 275 -28.41 15.69 14.01
C SER A 275 -28.24 15.42 12.49
N SER A 276 -28.48 16.41 11.64
CA SER A 276 -28.29 16.34 10.20
C SER A 276 -26.81 16.18 9.86
N MET A 277 -25.93 16.96 10.47
CA MET A 277 -24.47 16.87 10.24
C MET A 277 -23.85 15.59 10.80
N ARG A 278 -24.42 15.02 11.87
CA ARG A 278 -24.01 13.69 12.36
C ARG A 278 -24.23 12.61 11.33
N LYS A 279 -25.41 12.62 10.67
CA LYS A 279 -25.72 11.68 9.59
C LYS A 279 -24.77 11.87 8.40
N LYS A 280 -24.61 13.10 7.93
CA LYS A 280 -23.70 13.45 6.82
C LYS A 280 -22.24 13.04 7.11
N LEU A 281 -21.79 13.20 8.36
CA LEU A 281 -20.45 12.74 8.76
C LEU A 281 -20.31 11.22 8.63
N LEU A 282 -21.31 10.43 9.05
CA LEU A 282 -21.26 8.97 8.89
C LEU A 282 -21.39 8.53 7.42
N GLU A 283 -22.16 9.27 6.60
CA GLU A 283 -22.34 8.97 5.18
C GLU A 283 -21.05 9.17 4.38
N VAL A 284 -20.23 10.15 4.75
CA VAL A 284 -18.96 10.43 4.06
C VAL A 284 -17.83 9.49 4.49
N LEU A 285 -18.00 8.73 5.56
CA LEU A 285 -17.03 7.75 6.02
C LEU A 285 -17.10 6.45 5.21
N THR A 286 -15.96 5.78 5.08
CA THR A 286 -15.90 4.43 4.49
C THR A 286 -16.67 3.42 5.34
N GLU A 287 -17.03 2.28 4.77
CA GLU A 287 -17.64 1.17 5.51
C GLU A 287 -16.74 0.70 6.65
N LYS A 288 -15.43 0.61 6.39
CA LYS A 288 -14.42 0.26 7.39
C LYS A 288 -14.42 1.26 8.55
N ASP A 289 -14.45 2.55 8.26
CA ASP A 289 -14.48 3.58 9.30
C ASP A 289 -15.73 3.49 10.16
N ARG A 290 -16.90 3.28 9.56
CA ARG A 290 -18.16 3.09 10.31
C ARG A 290 -18.13 1.85 11.20
N THR A 291 -17.38 0.81 10.79
CA THR A 291 -17.21 -0.40 11.60
C THR A 291 -16.26 -0.20 12.78
N ASP A 292 -15.20 0.60 12.59
CA ASP A 292 -14.10 0.73 13.56
C ASP A 292 -14.12 2.04 14.35
N CYS A 293 -14.94 3.02 13.99
CA CYS A 293 -14.94 4.34 14.61
C CYS A 293 -15.34 4.30 16.08
N ILE A 294 -14.85 5.29 16.80
CA ILE A 294 -15.18 5.57 18.20
C ILE A 294 -15.96 6.89 18.23
N SER A 295 -17.10 6.91 18.91
CA SER A 295 -17.97 8.10 19.03
C SER A 295 -17.20 9.38 19.39
N GLN A 296 -16.27 9.29 20.33
CA GLN A 296 -15.46 10.43 20.77
C GLN A 296 -14.54 11.00 19.68
N VAL A 297 -14.12 10.19 18.70
CA VAL A 297 -13.33 10.66 17.54
C VAL A 297 -14.23 11.48 16.64
N LEU A 298 -15.41 10.97 16.33
CA LEU A 298 -16.39 11.65 15.48
C LEU A 298 -16.87 12.96 16.09
N GLU A 299 -17.09 12.99 17.43
CA GLU A 299 -17.44 14.20 18.17
C GLU A 299 -16.40 15.31 18.05
N GLU A 300 -15.12 14.96 18.15
CA GLU A 300 -14.06 15.95 17.98
C GLU A 300 -14.08 16.54 16.56
N HIS A 301 -14.17 15.69 15.55
CA HIS A 301 -14.19 16.16 14.16
C HIS A 301 -15.41 17.05 13.88
N LEU A 302 -16.57 16.64 14.33
CA LEU A 302 -17.78 17.44 14.19
C LEU A 302 -17.64 18.80 14.90
N LYS A 303 -17.25 18.78 16.17
CA LYS A 303 -17.09 19.99 17.01
C LYS A 303 -16.22 21.05 16.34
N PHE A 304 -15.08 20.65 15.82
CA PHE A 304 -14.10 21.58 15.26
C PHE A 304 -14.35 21.95 13.77
N ALA A 305 -15.21 21.21 13.07
CA ALA A 305 -15.60 21.54 11.72
C ALA A 305 -16.84 22.44 11.64
N LEU A 306 -17.84 22.25 12.50
CA LEU A 306 -19.12 22.98 12.50
C LEU A 306 -19.01 24.50 12.43
N PRO A 307 -18.04 25.17 13.06
CA PRO A 307 -17.92 26.63 12.94
C PRO A 307 -17.80 27.15 11.52
N TYR A 308 -17.36 26.31 10.57
CA TYR A 308 -17.17 26.68 9.16
C TYR A 308 -18.35 26.31 8.25
N GLU A 309 -19.34 25.55 8.74
CA GLU A 309 -20.49 25.06 7.94
C GLU A 309 -21.22 26.16 7.21
N LYS A 310 -21.49 27.28 7.90
CA LYS A 310 -22.29 28.39 7.36
C LYS A 310 -21.61 29.17 6.24
N ASN A 311 -20.32 28.91 6.01
CA ASN A 311 -19.49 29.67 5.09
C ASN A 311 -19.39 29.01 3.69
N MET A 312 -20.00 27.83 3.50
CA MET A 312 -19.87 27.08 2.25
C MET A 312 -21.04 26.11 2.04
N ASP A 313 -21.25 25.70 0.79
CA ASP A 313 -22.27 24.71 0.45
C ASP A 313 -21.96 23.32 1.04
N ALA A 314 -23.01 22.54 1.34
CA ALA A 314 -22.88 21.22 1.94
C ALA A 314 -22.04 20.27 1.08
N ASP A 315 -22.14 20.35 -0.24
CA ASP A 315 -21.38 19.53 -1.20
C ASP A 315 -19.88 19.83 -1.20
N ILE A 316 -19.48 20.97 -0.62
CA ILE A 316 -18.08 21.32 -0.39
C ILE A 316 -17.70 21.05 1.07
N PHE A 317 -18.54 21.48 2.01
CA PHE A 317 -18.27 21.35 3.43
C PHE A 317 -18.10 19.89 3.87
N VAL A 318 -19.05 19.02 3.49
CA VAL A 318 -19.06 17.64 3.97
C VAL A 318 -17.84 16.84 3.50
N PRO A 319 -17.52 16.74 2.20
CA PRO A 319 -16.39 15.92 1.75
C PRO A 319 -15.02 16.55 2.00
N TYR A 320 -14.92 17.89 2.03
CA TYR A 320 -13.61 18.56 1.99
C TYR A 320 -13.23 19.35 3.25
N VAL A 321 -14.15 19.47 4.23
CA VAL A 321 -13.89 20.11 5.53
C VAL A 321 -14.32 19.20 6.67
N LEU A 322 -15.56 18.69 6.65
CA LEU A 322 -16.10 17.86 7.73
C LEU A 322 -15.45 16.46 7.75
N ASN A 323 -15.28 15.84 6.58
CA ASN A 323 -14.69 14.50 6.45
C ASN A 323 -13.31 14.44 7.13
N PRO A 324 -13.15 13.61 8.17
CA PRO A 324 -11.87 13.47 8.86
C PRO A 324 -10.85 12.62 8.11
N ARG A 325 -11.29 11.74 7.21
CA ARG A 325 -10.42 10.87 6.44
C ARG A 325 -9.87 11.57 5.22
N VAL A 326 -8.59 11.41 4.99
CA VAL A 326 -7.89 12.00 3.83
C VAL A 326 -7.52 10.93 2.81
N ASP A 327 -6.89 9.82 3.25
CA ASP A 327 -6.45 8.68 2.45
C ASP A 327 -6.67 7.38 3.24
N ASP A 328 -5.67 6.52 3.37
CA ASP A 328 -5.74 5.21 4.04
C ASP A 328 -5.21 5.24 5.49
N GLU A 329 -5.02 6.41 6.08
CA GLU A 329 -4.58 6.56 7.47
C GLU A 329 -5.63 6.01 8.46
N VAL A 330 -5.20 5.65 9.67
CA VAL A 330 -6.13 5.27 10.75
C VAL A 330 -6.91 6.49 11.23
N LEU A 331 -8.25 6.38 11.30
CA LEU A 331 -9.12 7.45 11.78
C LEU A 331 -8.87 7.72 13.28
N GLN A 332 -8.36 8.89 13.59
CA GLN A 332 -8.01 9.34 14.94
C GLN A 332 -8.38 10.81 15.17
N LYS A 333 -8.39 11.22 16.43
CA LYS A 333 -8.48 12.63 16.81
C LYS A 333 -7.23 13.38 16.36
N TYR A 334 -7.41 14.50 15.67
CA TYR A 334 -6.27 15.33 15.25
C TYR A 334 -6.56 16.84 15.25
N ARG A 335 -7.83 17.25 15.15
CA ARG A 335 -8.15 18.69 14.97
C ARG A 335 -7.72 19.52 16.16
N LYS A 336 -8.00 19.05 17.37
CA LYS A 336 -7.56 19.72 18.59
C LYS A 336 -6.04 19.79 18.66
N ALA A 337 -5.34 18.68 18.38
CA ALA A 337 -3.88 18.65 18.41
C ALA A 337 -3.26 19.62 17.40
N ILE A 338 -3.83 19.76 16.19
CA ILE A 338 -3.39 20.74 15.20
C ILE A 338 -3.57 22.17 15.73
N LEU A 339 -4.74 22.50 16.28
CA LEU A 339 -5.02 23.85 16.79
C LEU A 339 -4.13 24.24 17.96
N GLU A 340 -3.72 23.30 18.79
CA GLU A 340 -2.81 23.51 19.94
C GLU A 340 -1.35 23.74 19.47
N GLN A 341 -0.97 23.34 18.27
CA GLN A 341 0.35 23.58 17.71
C GLN A 341 0.48 24.94 17.02
N LEU A 342 -0.62 25.63 16.77
CA LEU A 342 -0.65 26.88 16.02
C LEU A 342 -1.01 28.06 16.92
N SER A 343 -0.20 29.12 16.86
CA SER A 343 -0.57 30.42 17.43
C SER A 343 -1.74 31.05 16.64
N GLU A 344 -2.45 32.02 17.21
CA GLU A 344 -3.52 32.73 16.52
C GLU A 344 -3.01 33.50 15.28
N GLU A 345 -1.77 33.97 15.31
CA GLU A 345 -1.12 34.61 14.16
C GLU A 345 -0.86 33.60 13.03
N GLU A 346 -0.34 32.42 13.36
CA GLU A 346 -0.14 31.32 12.41
C GLU A 346 -1.48 30.87 11.79
N LYS A 347 -2.53 30.65 12.61
CA LYS A 347 -3.86 30.31 12.11
C LYS A 347 -4.35 31.30 11.06
N ASN A 348 -4.31 32.58 11.40
CA ASN A 348 -4.72 33.65 10.49
C ASN A 348 -3.88 33.72 9.21
N MET A 349 -2.57 33.53 9.31
CA MET A 349 -1.66 33.51 8.17
C MET A 349 -1.97 32.31 7.24
N LEU A 350 -2.12 31.10 7.81
CA LEU A 350 -2.38 29.88 7.06
C LEU A 350 -3.78 29.86 6.42
N GLN A 351 -4.78 30.48 7.05
CA GLN A 351 -6.12 30.65 6.46
C GLN A 351 -6.10 31.60 5.26
N LYS A 352 -5.30 32.68 5.30
CA LYS A 352 -5.15 33.62 4.18
C LYS A 352 -4.34 33.03 3.01
N ASP A 353 -3.35 32.23 3.32
CA ASP A 353 -2.44 31.62 2.34
C ASP A 353 -2.23 30.13 2.66
N PRO A 354 -3.15 29.25 2.22
CA PRO A 354 -3.10 27.81 2.54
C PRO A 354 -1.85 27.10 2.03
N ALA A 355 -1.20 27.60 0.97
CA ALA A 355 0.04 27.00 0.47
C ALA A 355 1.17 27.03 1.53
N LYS A 356 1.14 28.00 2.45
CA LYS A 356 2.12 28.09 3.56
C LYS A 356 2.01 26.96 4.58
N ILE A 357 0.89 26.21 4.61
CA ILE A 357 0.77 25.00 5.46
C ILE A 357 1.86 24.00 5.10
N TRP A 358 2.14 23.84 3.80
CA TRP A 358 3.18 22.90 3.36
C TRP A 358 4.57 23.28 3.89
N LYS A 359 4.92 24.55 3.77
CA LYS A 359 6.20 25.05 4.32
C LYS A 359 6.29 24.85 5.84
N TRP A 360 5.20 25.13 6.56
CA TRP A 360 5.13 24.90 8.01
C TRP A 360 5.39 23.43 8.35
N ILE A 361 4.84 22.49 7.54
CA ILE A 361 5.04 21.04 7.71
C ILE A 361 6.49 20.66 7.41
N GLU A 362 7.08 21.15 6.31
CA GLU A 362 8.46 20.85 5.95
C GLU A 362 9.45 21.33 7.02
N ASP A 363 9.19 22.48 7.63
CA ASP A 363 10.03 23.04 8.69
C ASP A 363 9.95 22.24 10.01
N LYS A 364 8.84 21.54 10.29
CA LYS A 364 8.59 20.88 11.57
C LYS A 364 8.57 19.35 11.53
N ILE A 365 8.27 18.77 10.40
CA ILE A 365 8.14 17.32 10.24
C ILE A 365 9.24 16.81 9.33
N ILE A 366 10.18 16.09 9.90
CA ILE A 366 11.29 15.50 9.14
C ILE A 366 10.88 14.15 8.53
N SER A 367 11.49 13.81 7.40
CA SER A 367 11.42 12.45 6.86
C SER A 367 12.57 11.63 7.45
N SER A 368 12.25 10.49 8.04
CA SER A 368 13.24 9.59 8.62
C SER A 368 12.91 8.14 8.25
N PRO A 369 13.47 7.63 7.14
CA PRO A 369 13.25 6.25 6.70
C PRO A 369 13.60 5.20 7.76
N GLU A 370 14.51 5.53 8.67
CA GLU A 370 14.90 4.65 9.77
C GLU A 370 13.82 4.53 10.87
N LYS A 371 12.94 5.53 11.00
CA LYS A 371 11.92 5.61 12.06
C LYS A 371 10.50 5.34 11.56
N GLU A 372 10.29 5.40 10.27
CA GLU A 372 8.99 5.28 9.64
C GLU A 372 9.02 4.23 8.52
N ARG A 373 8.08 3.31 8.52
CA ARG A 373 7.87 2.39 7.40
C ARG A 373 7.22 3.12 6.24
N SER A 374 7.72 2.89 5.03
CA SER A 374 7.18 3.48 3.81
C SER A 374 5.73 3.03 3.54
N SER A 375 5.39 1.80 3.95
CA SER A 375 4.06 1.19 3.78
C SER A 375 3.07 1.49 4.91
N VAL A 376 3.46 2.24 5.95
CA VAL A 376 2.60 2.61 7.07
C VAL A 376 2.45 4.12 7.12
N ILE A 377 1.21 4.57 7.04
CA ILE A 377 0.90 5.99 7.11
C ILE A 377 0.90 6.44 8.57
N THR A 378 1.77 7.38 8.92
CA THR A 378 1.73 8.05 10.21
C THR A 378 0.54 9.02 10.24
N THR A 379 -0.32 8.88 11.24
CA THR A 379 -1.52 9.73 11.36
C THR A 379 -1.15 11.20 11.60
N PRO A 380 -2.04 12.16 11.27
CA PRO A 380 -1.77 13.59 11.52
C PRO A 380 -1.33 13.91 12.95
N SER A 381 -2.02 13.34 13.95
CA SER A 381 -1.62 13.49 15.36
C SER A 381 -0.30 12.79 15.67
N GLY A 382 0.01 11.69 15.00
CA GLY A 382 1.29 10.97 15.10
C GLY A 382 2.44 11.83 14.58
N CYS A 383 2.31 12.40 13.39
CA CYS A 383 3.31 13.31 12.80
C CYS A 383 3.64 14.48 13.74
N LEU A 384 2.60 15.14 14.28
CA LEU A 384 2.78 16.26 15.22
C LEU A 384 3.48 15.84 16.51
N LYS A 385 3.17 14.65 17.03
CA LYS A 385 3.74 14.14 18.28
C LYS A 385 5.19 13.70 18.12
N THR A 386 5.54 13.07 17.01
CA THR A 386 6.88 12.50 16.76
C THR A 386 7.81 13.44 16.03
N GLY A 387 7.29 14.46 15.34
CA GLY A 387 8.05 15.33 14.45
C GLY A 387 8.56 14.60 13.20
N THR A 388 7.99 13.42 12.87
CA THR A 388 8.41 12.60 11.72
C THR A 388 7.22 12.17 10.88
N GLY A 389 7.44 12.02 9.57
CA GLY A 389 6.43 11.54 8.64
C GLY A 389 7.00 11.34 7.23
N SER A 390 6.55 10.27 6.55
CA SER A 390 6.83 10.07 5.13
C SER A 390 6.24 11.20 4.28
N LEU A 391 6.61 11.28 3.03
CA LEU A 391 6.04 12.27 2.11
C LEU A 391 4.51 12.17 2.06
N LEU A 392 3.96 10.94 2.00
CA LEU A 392 2.51 10.74 2.00
C LEU A 392 1.87 11.17 3.34
N SER A 393 2.48 10.81 4.47
CA SER A 393 2.00 11.22 5.80
C SER A 393 1.99 12.75 5.96
N LYS A 394 3.00 13.45 5.42
CA LYS A 394 3.05 14.92 5.38
C LYS A 394 1.94 15.52 4.49
N LYS A 395 1.68 14.92 3.32
CA LYS A 395 0.58 15.34 2.45
C LYS A 395 -0.79 15.16 3.13
N ILE A 396 -0.99 14.07 3.84
CA ILE A 396 -2.20 13.83 4.65
C ILE A 396 -2.31 14.86 5.77
N LEU A 397 -1.22 15.18 6.46
CA LEU A 397 -1.18 16.22 7.48
C LEU A 397 -1.54 17.59 6.91
N PHE A 398 -1.09 17.93 5.69
CA PHE A 398 -1.47 19.15 5.00
C PHE A 398 -3.00 19.27 4.87
N VAL A 399 -3.64 18.24 4.33
CA VAL A 399 -5.10 18.23 4.15
C VAL A 399 -5.82 18.28 5.49
N ALA A 400 -5.35 17.55 6.50
CA ALA A 400 -5.90 17.57 7.85
C ALA A 400 -5.81 18.96 8.50
N MET A 401 -4.68 19.66 8.34
CA MET A 401 -4.48 21.04 8.81
C MET A 401 -5.41 22.02 8.09
N ALA A 402 -5.45 21.97 6.76
CA ALA A 402 -6.32 22.81 5.96
C ALA A 402 -7.79 22.65 6.37
N ARG A 403 -8.30 21.41 6.44
CA ARG A 403 -9.67 21.12 6.87
C ARG A 403 -9.95 21.57 8.30
N THR A 404 -8.96 21.48 9.19
CA THR A 404 -9.08 21.95 10.57
C THR A 404 -9.20 23.46 10.66
N LEU A 405 -8.58 24.19 9.74
CA LEU A 405 -8.67 25.64 9.61
C LEU A 405 -9.88 26.11 8.77
N GLY A 406 -10.78 25.19 8.38
CA GLY A 406 -11.96 25.48 7.60
C GLY A 406 -11.70 25.69 6.11
N ILE A 407 -10.57 25.26 5.60
CA ILE A 407 -10.18 25.36 4.20
C ILE A 407 -10.52 24.03 3.51
N PRO A 408 -11.39 24.01 2.47
CA PRO A 408 -11.66 22.81 1.70
C PRO A 408 -10.38 22.33 1.02
N ALA A 409 -9.97 21.10 1.33
CA ALA A 409 -8.73 20.53 0.83
C ALA A 409 -8.86 19.01 0.58
N ARG A 410 -8.05 18.50 -0.35
CA ARG A 410 -7.97 17.08 -0.68
C ARG A 410 -6.58 16.69 -1.17
N LEU A 411 -6.31 15.42 -1.22
CA LEU A 411 -5.34 14.87 -2.16
C LEU A 411 -6.03 14.68 -3.50
N ASN A 412 -5.34 15.07 -4.57
CA ASN A 412 -5.82 14.80 -5.92
C ASN A 412 -5.99 13.27 -6.10
N PRO A 413 -7.14 12.79 -6.60
CA PRO A 413 -7.39 11.35 -6.71
C PRO A 413 -6.44 10.63 -7.69
N HIS A 414 -5.82 11.32 -8.65
CA HIS A 414 -4.96 10.71 -9.66
C HIS A 414 -3.50 10.56 -9.20
N ASP A 415 -2.92 11.65 -8.67
CA ASP A 415 -1.48 11.73 -8.39
C ASP A 415 -1.15 11.99 -6.92
N ARG A 416 -2.17 12.06 -6.05
CA ARG A 416 -2.04 12.41 -4.63
C ARG A 416 -1.32 13.74 -4.38
N SER A 417 -1.34 14.68 -5.34
CA SER A 417 -0.89 16.04 -5.09
C SER A 417 -1.84 16.75 -4.14
N MET A 418 -1.31 17.66 -3.33
CA MET A 418 -2.10 18.42 -2.37
C MET A 418 -2.85 19.54 -3.09
N GLU A 419 -4.15 19.62 -2.87
CA GLU A 419 -5.03 20.65 -3.43
C GLU A 419 -5.85 21.32 -2.33
N TYR A 420 -6.08 22.62 -2.47
CA TYR A 420 -7.03 23.38 -1.67
C TYR A 420 -7.94 24.21 -2.55
N MET A 421 -9.13 24.55 -2.07
CA MET A 421 -10.10 25.32 -2.84
C MET A 421 -9.84 26.82 -2.77
N LYS A 422 -9.79 27.47 -3.93
CA LYS A 422 -9.72 28.92 -4.09
C LYS A 422 -10.68 29.32 -5.19
N ASN A 423 -11.55 30.28 -4.90
CA ASN A 423 -12.57 30.77 -5.87
C ASN A 423 -13.42 29.64 -6.50
N GLY A 424 -13.84 28.66 -5.68
CA GLY A 424 -14.67 27.53 -6.12
C GLY A 424 -13.96 26.45 -6.93
N LYS A 425 -12.62 26.51 -7.06
CA LYS A 425 -11.84 25.51 -7.79
C LYS A 425 -10.71 24.95 -6.91
N PHE A 426 -10.44 23.66 -7.03
CA PHE A 426 -9.25 23.09 -6.44
C PHE A 426 -8.01 23.51 -7.23
N ILE A 427 -7.02 24.04 -6.51
CA ILE A 427 -5.73 24.42 -7.06
C ILE A 427 -4.61 23.70 -6.33
N PRO A 428 -3.52 23.32 -7.03
CA PRO A 428 -2.38 22.67 -6.40
C PRO A 428 -1.65 23.61 -5.45
N VAL A 429 -1.03 23.04 -4.42
CA VAL A 429 -0.24 23.76 -3.41
C VAL A 429 1.07 24.30 -3.99
N SER A 430 1.69 23.56 -4.90
CA SER A 430 2.93 23.93 -5.59
C SER A 430 2.62 24.35 -7.02
N ALA A 431 3.16 25.47 -7.45
CA ALA A 431 3.09 25.90 -8.86
C ALA A 431 3.91 24.97 -9.79
N GLU A 432 4.81 24.16 -9.23
CA GLU A 432 5.55 23.14 -9.99
C GLU A 432 4.67 21.96 -10.44
N THR A 433 3.45 21.84 -9.91
CA THR A 433 2.46 20.83 -10.29
C THR A 433 1.43 21.33 -11.32
N GLU A 434 1.73 22.40 -12.05
CA GLU A 434 0.88 22.76 -13.18
C GLU A 434 0.89 21.63 -14.23
N LYS A 435 -0.28 21.00 -14.41
CA LYS A 435 -0.51 19.99 -15.45
C LYS A 435 -0.45 20.67 -16.82
N ASN A 436 0.76 20.83 -17.34
CA ASN A 436 1.04 21.51 -18.59
C ASN A 436 1.10 20.54 -19.80
N ALA A 437 0.84 19.28 -19.58
CA ALA A 437 0.77 18.24 -20.60
C ALA A 437 -0.54 17.43 -20.52
N SER A 438 -0.82 16.63 -21.50
CA SER A 438 -1.91 15.65 -21.44
C SER A 438 -1.58 14.43 -22.28
N ILE A 439 -1.98 13.27 -21.83
CA ILE A 439 -1.99 12.02 -22.61
C ILE A 439 -3.42 11.79 -23.08
N LEU A 440 -3.59 11.49 -24.36
CA LEU A 440 -4.84 11.04 -24.94
C LEU A 440 -4.72 9.53 -25.21
N LEU A 441 -5.42 8.74 -24.40
CA LEU A 441 -5.49 7.28 -24.57
C LEU A 441 -6.67 6.95 -25.48
N LYS A 442 -6.45 6.06 -26.47
CA LYS A 442 -7.51 5.54 -27.33
C LYS A 442 -7.62 4.04 -27.11
N ALA A 443 -8.78 3.60 -26.64
CA ALA A 443 -9.09 2.19 -26.41
C ALA A 443 -9.41 1.47 -27.73
N SER A 444 -9.11 0.18 -27.82
CA SER A 444 -9.60 -0.68 -28.90
C SER A 444 -11.09 -0.98 -28.72
N GLU A 445 -11.81 -1.23 -29.81
CA GLU A 445 -13.26 -1.47 -29.79
C GLU A 445 -13.64 -2.82 -29.17
N ASP A 446 -12.73 -3.79 -29.22
CA ASP A 446 -12.99 -5.19 -28.86
C ASP A 446 -12.71 -5.52 -27.38
N THR A 447 -12.21 -4.56 -26.60
CA THR A 447 -11.77 -4.81 -25.22
C THR A 447 -12.48 -3.88 -24.23
N GLN A 448 -13.06 -4.46 -23.18
CA GLN A 448 -13.52 -3.70 -22.03
C GLN A 448 -12.34 -3.35 -21.13
N TRP A 449 -11.79 -2.16 -21.29
CA TRP A 449 -10.65 -1.68 -20.52
C TRP A 449 -11.04 -1.35 -19.08
N LYS A 450 -10.43 -2.04 -18.13
CA LYS A 450 -10.63 -1.82 -16.69
C LYS A 450 -9.29 -1.60 -16.01
N TYR A 451 -9.18 -0.48 -15.32
CA TYR A 451 -7.97 -0.11 -14.60
C TYR A 451 -7.62 -1.17 -13.55
N PHE A 452 -6.33 -1.50 -13.42
CA PHE A 452 -5.80 -2.57 -12.59
C PHE A 452 -6.28 -4.01 -12.91
N GLN A 453 -7.09 -4.20 -13.95
CA GLN A 453 -7.46 -5.54 -14.43
C GLN A 453 -6.74 -5.91 -15.71
N ASN A 454 -6.74 -5.01 -16.68
CA ASN A 454 -6.08 -5.26 -17.97
C ASN A 454 -5.31 -4.04 -18.49
N TRP A 455 -5.19 -2.96 -17.71
CA TRP A 455 -4.27 -1.87 -18.00
C TRP A 455 -3.94 -1.05 -16.76
N SER A 456 -2.78 -0.41 -16.78
CA SER A 456 -2.39 0.64 -15.85
C SER A 456 -1.45 1.64 -16.50
N ILE A 457 -1.25 2.79 -15.84
CA ILE A 457 -0.26 3.80 -16.22
C ILE A 457 0.56 4.20 -15.01
N ALA A 458 1.87 4.24 -15.16
CA ALA A 458 2.82 4.64 -14.14
C ALA A 458 3.70 5.80 -14.63
N LYS A 459 4.05 6.70 -13.73
CA LYS A 459 4.98 7.81 -13.98
C LYS A 459 6.35 7.47 -13.40
N LEU A 460 7.40 7.77 -14.17
CA LEU A 460 8.78 7.63 -13.72
C LEU A 460 9.17 8.86 -12.87
N GLU A 461 9.37 8.65 -11.58
CA GLU A 461 9.81 9.68 -10.63
C GLU A 461 10.98 9.17 -9.79
N ALA A 462 12.04 9.95 -9.67
CA ALA A 462 13.22 9.57 -8.91
C ALA A 462 13.76 8.16 -9.28
N GLY A 463 13.72 7.82 -10.57
CA GLY A 463 14.19 6.54 -11.09
C GLY A 463 13.30 5.33 -10.75
N LYS A 464 12.06 5.55 -10.30
CA LYS A 464 11.09 4.48 -10.02
C LYS A 464 9.74 4.80 -10.67
N TYR A 465 9.12 3.81 -11.29
CA TYR A 465 7.75 3.92 -11.78
C TYR A 465 6.76 3.83 -10.61
N SER A 466 5.85 4.80 -10.55
CA SER A 466 4.75 4.87 -9.58
C SER A 466 3.43 4.88 -10.32
N THR A 467 2.59 3.87 -10.11
CA THR A 467 1.30 3.74 -10.77
C THR A 467 0.33 4.82 -10.29
N LEU A 468 -0.33 5.48 -11.23
CA LEU A 468 -1.34 6.50 -10.97
C LEU A 468 -2.62 5.83 -10.43
N LYS A 469 -3.44 6.56 -9.71
CA LYS A 469 -4.75 6.09 -9.20
C LYS A 469 -5.86 6.60 -10.10
N LEU A 470 -6.27 5.77 -11.05
CA LEU A 470 -7.29 6.11 -12.05
C LEU A 470 -8.54 5.21 -12.00
N GLU A 471 -8.80 4.55 -10.88
CA GLU A 471 -9.93 3.61 -10.73
C GLU A 471 -11.31 4.28 -10.94
N ALA A 472 -11.38 5.58 -10.70
CA ALA A 472 -12.60 6.38 -10.91
C ALA A 472 -12.75 6.90 -12.36
N GLU A 473 -11.70 6.81 -13.17
CA GLU A 473 -11.71 7.28 -14.55
C GLU A 473 -12.17 6.18 -15.51
N ASN A 474 -12.92 6.57 -16.53
CA ASN A 474 -13.42 5.65 -17.54
C ASN A 474 -13.22 6.22 -18.94
N PHE A 475 -13.05 5.34 -19.91
CA PHE A 475 -13.07 5.72 -21.30
C PHE A 475 -14.48 6.21 -21.70
N ARG A 476 -14.54 7.35 -22.38
CA ARG A 476 -15.76 7.88 -23.01
C ARG A 476 -15.55 7.89 -24.50
N ASP A 477 -16.46 7.27 -25.23
CA ASP A 477 -16.33 7.11 -26.70
C ASP A 477 -14.94 6.57 -27.08
N GLN A 478 -14.44 5.56 -26.31
CA GLN A 478 -13.12 4.93 -26.48
C GLN A 478 -11.93 5.87 -26.30
N MET A 479 -12.14 7.04 -25.74
CA MET A 479 -11.06 7.98 -25.46
C MET A 479 -11.02 8.37 -23.98
N MET A 480 -9.80 8.55 -23.47
CA MET A 480 -9.56 9.12 -22.15
C MET A 480 -8.45 10.15 -22.26
N LYS A 481 -8.75 11.37 -21.87
CA LYS A 481 -7.76 12.45 -21.79
C LYS A 481 -7.34 12.68 -20.34
N LEU A 482 -6.07 12.40 -20.05
CA LEU A 482 -5.48 12.59 -18.74
C LEU A 482 -4.61 13.85 -18.74
N PRO A 483 -4.98 14.91 -18.01
CA PRO A 483 -4.09 16.04 -17.77
C PRO A 483 -3.00 15.59 -16.79
N LEU A 484 -1.75 15.64 -17.21
CA LEU A 484 -0.59 15.16 -16.47
C LEU A 484 0.55 16.19 -16.52
N GLU A 485 1.54 16.02 -15.68
CA GLU A 485 2.82 16.71 -15.82
C GLU A 485 3.62 16.12 -16.98
N ALA A 486 4.49 16.91 -17.60
CA ALA A 486 5.44 16.40 -18.58
C ALA A 486 6.42 15.40 -17.89
N GLY A 487 6.68 14.26 -18.50
CA GLY A 487 7.55 13.22 -17.95
C GLY A 487 7.48 11.91 -18.70
N ASN A 488 8.17 10.91 -18.19
CA ASN A 488 8.17 9.55 -18.74
C ASN A 488 7.05 8.73 -18.08
N TYR A 489 6.27 8.07 -18.90
CA TYR A 489 5.16 7.23 -18.46
C TYR A 489 5.26 5.84 -19.08
N ARG A 490 4.88 4.83 -18.32
CA ARG A 490 4.74 3.46 -18.78
C ARG A 490 3.29 3.04 -18.69
N ILE A 491 2.77 2.50 -19.79
CA ILE A 491 1.44 1.89 -19.83
C ILE A 491 1.65 0.40 -19.97
N LEU A 492 1.04 -0.37 -19.07
CA LEU A 492 0.98 -1.82 -19.18
C LEU A 492 -0.43 -2.23 -19.61
N THR A 493 -0.52 -3.16 -20.53
CA THR A 493 -1.77 -3.78 -20.97
C THR A 493 -1.63 -5.30 -20.95
N SER A 494 -2.68 -6.01 -20.60
CA SER A 494 -2.72 -7.49 -20.58
C SER A 494 -3.98 -8.03 -21.25
#